data_7911a577d5112f9cf7045c5abca56cba
#
_entry.id   7911a577d5112f9cf7045c5abca56cba
#
_cell.length_a   1.000
_cell.length_b   1.000
_cell.length_c   1.000
_cell.angle_alpha   90.00
_cell.angle_beta   90.00
_cell.angle_gamma   90.00
#
_symmetry.space_group_name_H-M   'P 1'
#
loop_
_entity.id
_entity.type
_entity.pdbx_description
1 polymer ?
#
loop_
_entity_poly.entity_id
_entity_poly.type
_entity_poly.pdbx_seq_one_letter_code
_entity_poly.pdbx_strand_id
1 'polypeptide(L)'
;MTPPLFIALEGIDGSGTTTQLDRLGAHLRGRNRSVHPTREPSVGPVGRLLRQILVGDHRLPDGTPADGLAVALLFAADRRDHLRREIDPALAAGQDVVCDRYLLSSLAYQADEADAAWVASLARDLREPDLTLLLDLPVSVAAARRHAAGRIDERYDADAVQERVAARYRALVAGNPRAVIIDASASLDDVTRAVAAAVDKLL
;
A
#
# COMPACT_ATOMS: atom_id res chain seq x y z
N MET A 1 27.05 -9.99 0.40
CA MET A 1 26.03 -8.95 0.68
C MET A 1 24.69 -9.59 0.45
N THR A 2 23.74 -9.42 1.36
CA THR A 2 22.37 -9.88 1.18
C THR A 2 21.73 -9.15 -0.01
N PRO A 3 20.97 -9.82 -0.89
CA PRO A 3 20.34 -9.16 -2.03
C PRO A 3 19.40 -8.04 -1.58
N PRO A 4 19.11 -7.07 -2.45
CA PRO A 4 18.14 -6.03 -2.14
C PRO A 4 16.75 -6.64 -1.97
N LEU A 5 15.97 -6.10 -1.04
CA LEU A 5 14.63 -6.55 -0.71
C LEU A 5 13.58 -5.59 -1.28
N PHE A 6 12.48 -6.14 -1.77
CA PHE A 6 11.27 -5.40 -2.07
C PHE A 6 10.23 -5.65 -0.97
N ILE A 7 9.90 -4.62 -0.20
CA ILE A 7 8.99 -4.69 0.96
C ILE A 7 7.77 -3.81 0.68
N ALA A 8 6.57 -4.35 0.81
CA ALA A 8 5.32 -3.60 0.72
C ALA A 8 4.70 -3.43 2.12
N LEU A 9 4.29 -2.20 2.44
CA LEU A 9 3.48 -1.87 3.60
C LEU A 9 2.04 -1.72 3.16
N GLU A 10 1.13 -2.49 3.74
CA GLU A 10 -0.27 -2.53 3.38
C GLU A 10 -1.16 -2.28 4.60
N GLY A 11 -2.37 -1.80 4.38
CA GLY A 11 -3.34 -1.58 5.44
C GLY A 11 -4.44 -0.59 5.03
N ILE A 12 -5.44 -0.44 5.87
CA ILE A 12 -6.51 0.54 5.66
C ILE A 12 -6.01 1.99 5.85
N ASP A 13 -6.79 2.96 5.40
CA ASP A 13 -6.46 4.37 5.55
C ASP A 13 -6.42 4.76 7.03
N GLY A 14 -5.30 5.34 7.46
CA GLY A 14 -5.03 5.65 8.88
C GLY A 14 -4.31 4.54 9.64
N SER A 15 -3.92 3.42 8.99
CA SER A 15 -3.15 2.35 9.64
C SER A 15 -1.71 2.74 9.98
N GLY A 16 -1.17 3.79 9.33
CA GLY A 16 0.17 4.31 9.62
C GLY A 16 1.25 3.80 8.66
N THR A 17 0.90 3.27 7.49
CA THR A 17 1.85 2.78 6.47
C THR A 17 2.90 3.82 6.10
N THR A 18 2.52 5.07 5.88
CA THR A 18 3.46 6.16 5.56
C THR A 18 4.45 6.43 6.71
N THR A 19 3.99 6.41 7.94
CA THR A 19 4.87 6.58 9.11
C THR A 19 5.85 5.42 9.24
N GLN A 20 5.40 4.20 9.01
CA GLN A 20 6.26 3.02 9.07
C GLN A 20 7.21 2.93 7.87
N LEU A 21 6.84 3.46 6.70
CA LEU A 21 7.75 3.64 5.57
C LEU A 21 9.00 4.43 5.97
N ASP A 22 8.80 5.59 6.60
CA ASP A 22 9.91 6.46 7.03
C ASP A 22 10.76 5.79 8.12
N ARG A 23 10.12 5.18 9.11
CA ARG A 23 10.80 4.53 10.23
C ARG A 23 11.55 3.27 9.80
N LEU A 24 10.97 2.45 8.95
CA LEU A 24 11.64 1.27 8.39
C LEU A 24 12.81 1.70 7.50
N GLY A 25 12.64 2.74 6.69
CA GLY A 25 13.73 3.31 5.90
C GLY A 25 14.92 3.75 6.77
N ALA A 26 14.65 4.39 7.90
CA ALA A 26 15.68 4.78 8.86
C ALA A 26 16.36 3.55 9.51
N HIS A 27 15.57 2.54 9.88
CA HIS A 27 16.09 1.29 10.45
C HIS A 27 17.06 0.57 9.51
N LEU A 28 16.68 0.41 8.25
CA LEU A 28 17.51 -0.24 7.23
C LEU A 28 18.81 0.54 6.94
N ARG A 29 18.73 1.89 6.87
CA ARG A 29 19.93 2.73 6.74
C ARG A 29 20.86 2.59 7.93
N GLY A 30 20.34 2.45 9.15
CA GLY A 30 21.10 2.14 10.36
C GLY A 30 21.81 0.78 10.30
N ARG A 31 21.37 -0.11 9.41
CA ARG A 31 22.00 -1.40 9.07
C ARG A 31 22.97 -1.33 7.87
N ASN A 32 23.36 -0.12 7.46
CA ASN A 32 24.19 0.16 6.29
C ASN A 32 23.59 -0.33 4.96
N ARG A 33 22.26 -0.37 4.85
CA ARG A 33 21.55 -0.68 3.61
C ARG A 33 21.13 0.61 2.89
N SER A 34 21.27 0.61 1.56
CA SER A 34 20.71 1.68 0.73
C SER A 34 19.21 1.44 0.56
N VAL A 35 18.38 2.47 0.72
CA VAL A 35 16.91 2.32 0.73
C VAL A 35 16.27 3.34 -0.19
N HIS A 36 15.40 2.86 -1.06
CA HIS A 36 14.52 3.64 -1.92
C HIS A 36 13.09 3.56 -1.37
N PRO A 37 12.58 4.61 -0.68
CA PRO A 37 11.20 4.67 -0.23
C PRO A 37 10.30 5.14 -1.39
N THR A 38 9.17 4.49 -1.59
CA THR A 38 8.20 4.85 -2.61
C THR A 38 6.77 4.54 -2.19
N ARG A 39 5.76 4.82 -3.03
CA ARG A 39 4.34 4.62 -2.71
C ARG A 39 3.49 4.42 -3.95
N GLU A 40 2.28 3.87 -3.76
CA GLU A 40 1.20 3.89 -4.75
C GLU A 40 -0.06 4.61 -4.20
N PRO A 41 -0.76 5.45 -5.00
CA PRO A 41 -0.42 5.85 -6.35
C PRO A 41 0.94 6.55 -6.44
N SER A 42 1.69 6.25 -7.51
CA SER A 42 3.05 6.73 -7.71
C SER A 42 3.11 8.24 -7.99
N VAL A 43 4.32 8.81 -7.99
CA VAL A 43 4.55 10.19 -8.44
C VAL A 43 4.60 10.31 -9.96
N GLY A 44 4.45 9.21 -10.69
CA GLY A 44 4.38 9.15 -12.15
C GLY A 44 3.13 9.83 -12.72
N PRO A 45 3.03 9.95 -14.06
CA PRO A 45 1.89 10.64 -14.69
C PRO A 45 0.54 10.00 -14.35
N VAL A 46 0.47 8.66 -14.35
CA VAL A 46 -0.77 7.92 -14.05
C VAL A 46 -1.12 8.03 -12.58
N GLY A 47 -0.14 7.93 -11.67
CA GLY A 47 -0.35 8.07 -10.23
C GLY A 47 -0.83 9.46 -9.84
N ARG A 48 -0.33 10.53 -10.50
CA ARG A 48 -0.86 11.89 -10.31
C ARG A 48 -2.32 12.02 -10.74
N LEU A 49 -2.69 11.45 -11.88
CA LEU A 49 -4.09 11.43 -12.33
C LEU A 49 -4.97 10.67 -11.34
N LEU A 50 -4.51 9.48 -10.87
CA LEU A 50 -5.21 8.72 -9.84
C LEU A 50 -5.44 9.55 -8.58
N ARG A 51 -4.41 10.26 -8.10
CA ARG A 51 -4.54 11.10 -6.91
C ARG A 51 -5.64 12.16 -7.06
N GLN A 52 -5.72 12.82 -8.22
CA GLN A 52 -6.77 13.79 -8.52
C GLN A 52 -8.17 13.14 -8.54
N ILE A 53 -8.29 11.94 -9.13
CA ILE A 53 -9.56 11.18 -9.12
C ILE A 53 -9.99 10.80 -7.71
N LEU A 54 -9.07 10.34 -6.88
CA LEU A 54 -9.36 9.90 -5.52
C LEU A 54 -9.86 11.04 -4.62
N VAL A 55 -9.30 12.23 -4.76
CA VAL A 55 -9.76 13.43 -4.02
C VAL A 55 -11.00 14.09 -4.65
N GLY A 56 -11.51 13.56 -5.75
CA GLY A 56 -12.75 14.00 -6.36
C GLY A 56 -12.64 15.16 -7.35
N ASP A 57 -11.42 15.49 -7.82
CA ASP A 57 -11.19 16.55 -8.81
C ASP A 57 -11.76 16.21 -10.20
N HIS A 58 -11.91 14.92 -10.51
CA HIS A 58 -12.43 14.41 -11.77
C HIS A 58 -13.75 13.66 -11.55
N ARG A 59 -14.86 14.38 -11.69
CA ARG A 59 -16.22 13.81 -11.67
C ARG A 59 -16.82 13.80 -13.07
N LEU A 60 -17.79 12.94 -13.31
CA LEU A 60 -18.59 12.96 -14.53
C LEU A 60 -19.46 14.24 -14.56
N PRO A 61 -20.00 14.63 -15.75
CA PRO A 61 -20.80 15.86 -15.88
C PRO A 61 -22.03 15.91 -14.97
N ASP A 62 -22.56 14.76 -14.55
CA ASP A 62 -23.67 14.65 -13.61
C ASP A 62 -23.25 14.69 -12.13
N GLY A 63 -21.95 14.90 -11.85
CA GLY A 63 -21.37 14.94 -10.52
C GLY A 63 -21.00 13.58 -9.92
N THR A 64 -21.27 12.47 -10.63
CA THR A 64 -20.90 11.13 -10.14
C THR A 64 -19.38 10.92 -10.15
N PRO A 65 -18.84 10.08 -9.25
CA PRO A 65 -17.42 9.71 -9.28
C PRO A 65 -17.04 9.00 -10.58
N ALA A 66 -15.75 9.00 -10.90
CA ALA A 66 -15.21 8.21 -12.00
C ALA A 66 -15.59 6.72 -11.86
N ASP A 67 -15.79 6.05 -12.99
CA ASP A 67 -16.13 4.63 -13.05
C ASP A 67 -15.09 3.74 -12.34
N GLY A 68 -15.55 2.80 -11.50
CA GLY A 68 -14.68 1.95 -10.69
C GLY A 68 -13.77 1.03 -11.51
N LEU A 69 -14.26 0.52 -12.65
CA LEU A 69 -13.42 -0.30 -13.56
C LEU A 69 -12.32 0.56 -14.17
N ALA A 70 -12.63 1.80 -14.56
CA ALA A 70 -11.62 2.74 -15.05
C ALA A 70 -10.56 3.05 -13.99
N VAL A 71 -10.98 3.24 -12.74
CA VAL A 71 -10.05 3.46 -11.61
C VAL A 71 -9.17 2.23 -11.38
N ALA A 72 -9.72 1.02 -11.42
CA ALA A 72 -8.95 -0.21 -11.29
C ALA A 72 -7.90 -0.37 -12.40
N LEU A 73 -8.26 -0.05 -13.66
CA LEU A 73 -7.32 -0.04 -14.79
C LEU A 73 -6.21 0.99 -14.60
N LEU A 74 -6.52 2.17 -14.09
CA LEU A 74 -5.53 3.20 -13.81
C LEU A 74 -4.56 2.76 -12.70
N PHE A 75 -5.02 2.10 -11.64
CA PHE A 75 -4.14 1.52 -10.63
C PHE A 75 -3.21 0.46 -11.22
N ALA A 76 -3.71 -0.40 -12.09
CA ALA A 76 -2.89 -1.41 -12.77
C ALA A 76 -1.84 -0.76 -13.69
N ALA A 77 -2.23 0.28 -14.43
CA ALA A 77 -1.32 1.04 -15.30
C ALA A 77 -0.26 1.79 -14.50
N ASP A 78 -0.64 2.44 -13.41
CA ASP A 78 0.30 3.13 -12.50
C ASP A 78 1.34 2.16 -11.95
N ARG A 79 0.90 1.02 -11.42
CA ARG A 79 1.80 -0.01 -10.86
C ARG A 79 2.78 -0.53 -11.89
N ARG A 80 2.34 -0.77 -13.12
CA ARG A 80 3.20 -1.24 -14.21
C ARG A 80 4.27 -0.18 -14.56
N ASP A 81 3.86 1.07 -14.66
CA ASP A 81 4.77 2.19 -14.93
C ASP A 81 5.74 2.42 -13.75
N HIS A 82 5.25 2.37 -12.52
CA HIS A 82 6.00 2.50 -11.28
C HIS A 82 7.09 1.43 -11.14
N LEU A 83 6.77 0.16 -11.40
CA LEU A 83 7.75 -0.92 -11.42
C LEU A 83 8.90 -0.60 -12.37
N ARG A 84 8.60 -0.22 -13.62
CA ARG A 84 9.62 0.01 -14.64
C ARG A 84 10.43 1.28 -14.42
N ARG A 85 9.83 2.33 -13.88
CA ARG A 85 10.50 3.64 -13.72
C ARG A 85 11.28 3.73 -12.43
N GLU A 86 10.85 3.04 -11.39
CA GLU A 86 11.33 3.32 -10.04
C GLU A 86 11.75 2.05 -9.30
N ILE A 87 10.87 1.06 -9.14
CA ILE A 87 11.14 -0.11 -8.30
C ILE A 87 12.25 -0.99 -8.88
N ASP A 88 12.09 -1.45 -10.13
CA ASP A 88 13.09 -2.34 -10.75
C ASP A 88 14.46 -1.68 -10.91
N PRO A 89 14.60 -0.40 -11.32
CA PRO A 89 15.89 0.28 -11.34
C PRO A 89 16.53 0.40 -9.96
N ALA A 90 15.77 0.71 -8.90
CA ALA A 90 16.29 0.81 -7.54
C ALA A 90 16.83 -0.55 -7.05
N LEU A 91 16.07 -1.62 -7.24
CA LEU A 91 16.52 -2.98 -6.91
C LEU A 91 17.76 -3.38 -7.71
N ALA A 92 17.81 -3.07 -9.02
CA ALA A 92 18.97 -3.34 -9.86
C ALA A 92 20.22 -2.55 -9.42
N ALA A 93 20.03 -1.38 -8.81
CA ALA A 93 21.10 -0.58 -8.21
C ALA A 93 21.53 -1.07 -6.81
N GLY A 94 20.97 -2.18 -6.32
CA GLY A 94 21.28 -2.76 -5.01
C GLY A 94 20.61 -2.05 -3.83
N GLN A 95 19.56 -1.27 -4.08
CA GLN A 95 18.78 -0.59 -3.04
C GLN A 95 17.61 -1.46 -2.58
N ASP A 96 17.35 -1.52 -1.29
CA ASP A 96 16.07 -2.02 -0.79
C ASP A 96 14.96 -1.07 -1.19
N VAL A 97 13.84 -1.61 -1.63
CA VAL A 97 12.65 -0.82 -1.93
C VAL A 97 11.62 -1.04 -0.82
N VAL A 98 11.16 0.04 -0.20
CA VAL A 98 10.03 0.02 0.72
C VAL A 98 8.90 0.82 0.09
N CYS A 99 7.77 0.16 -0.17
CA CYS A 99 6.62 0.74 -0.85
C CYS A 99 5.42 0.88 0.09
N ASP A 100 4.90 2.09 0.26
CA ASP A 100 3.63 2.35 0.94
C ASP A 100 2.49 2.05 -0.03
N ARG A 101 1.83 0.92 0.17
CA ARG A 101 0.83 0.28 -0.69
C ARG A 101 1.41 -0.31 -1.98
N TYR A 102 0.82 -1.41 -2.39
CA TYR A 102 1.15 -2.10 -3.63
C TYR A 102 -0.05 -2.94 -4.10
N LEU A 103 0.19 -4.15 -4.58
CA LEU A 103 -0.81 -5.03 -5.20
C LEU A 103 -2.00 -5.36 -4.28
N LEU A 104 -1.76 -5.65 -3.00
CA LEU A 104 -2.85 -6.03 -2.10
C LEU A 104 -3.85 -4.88 -1.89
N SER A 105 -3.40 -3.62 -1.96
CA SER A 105 -4.30 -2.48 -1.98
C SER A 105 -5.32 -2.56 -3.11
N SER A 106 -4.90 -2.89 -4.34
CA SER A 106 -5.84 -3.05 -5.45
C SER A 106 -6.83 -4.19 -5.23
N LEU A 107 -6.33 -5.34 -4.77
CA LEU A 107 -7.18 -6.50 -4.51
C LEU A 107 -8.18 -6.26 -3.36
N ALA A 108 -7.82 -5.42 -2.39
CA ALA A 108 -8.69 -5.10 -1.26
C ALA A 108 -9.71 -4.00 -1.58
N TYR A 109 -9.27 -2.91 -2.24
CA TYR A 109 -10.11 -1.73 -2.49
C TYR A 109 -10.97 -1.85 -3.74
N GLN A 110 -10.42 -2.27 -4.87
CA GLN A 110 -11.16 -2.31 -6.12
C GLN A 110 -12.17 -3.46 -6.21
N ALA A 111 -12.12 -4.45 -5.32
CA ALA A 111 -13.08 -5.57 -5.31
C ALA A 111 -14.53 -5.18 -4.92
N ASP A 112 -14.79 -3.93 -4.52
CA ASP A 112 -16.17 -3.40 -4.37
C ASP A 112 -16.75 -2.91 -5.70
N GLU A 113 -15.90 -2.59 -6.65
CA GLU A 113 -16.28 -1.91 -7.90
C GLU A 113 -16.00 -2.75 -9.13
N ALA A 114 -15.21 -3.85 -8.97
CA ALA A 114 -14.82 -4.74 -10.04
C ALA A 114 -14.79 -6.20 -9.56
N ASP A 115 -14.89 -7.14 -10.49
CA ASP A 115 -14.70 -8.57 -10.18
C ASP A 115 -13.28 -8.83 -9.65
N ALA A 116 -13.17 -9.51 -8.51
CA ALA A 116 -11.88 -9.74 -7.84
C ALA A 116 -10.91 -10.56 -8.69
N ALA A 117 -11.40 -11.56 -9.45
CA ALA A 117 -10.56 -12.37 -10.33
C ALA A 117 -10.05 -11.55 -11.52
N TRP A 118 -10.89 -10.64 -12.03
CA TRP A 118 -10.46 -9.71 -13.07
C TRP A 118 -9.38 -8.74 -12.54
N VAL A 119 -9.57 -8.13 -11.37
CA VAL A 119 -8.54 -7.27 -10.75
C VAL A 119 -7.24 -8.05 -10.55
N ALA A 120 -7.30 -9.29 -10.06
CA ALA A 120 -6.13 -10.15 -9.91
C ALA A 120 -5.44 -10.44 -11.25
N SER A 121 -6.21 -10.59 -12.34
CA SER A 121 -5.65 -10.82 -13.68
C SER A 121 -4.82 -9.66 -14.21
N LEU A 122 -5.10 -8.43 -13.77
CA LEU A 122 -4.33 -7.22 -14.11
C LEU A 122 -2.93 -7.21 -13.46
N ALA A 123 -2.73 -8.06 -12.46
CA ALA A 123 -1.46 -8.21 -11.75
C ALA A 123 -0.56 -9.31 -12.36
N ARG A 124 -0.98 -9.97 -13.44
CA ARG A 124 -0.18 -11.00 -14.07
C ARG A 124 1.20 -10.46 -14.47
N ASP A 125 2.23 -11.25 -14.18
CA ASP A 125 3.63 -10.94 -14.49
C ASP A 125 4.20 -9.69 -13.79
N LEU A 126 3.56 -9.22 -12.71
CA LEU A 126 4.13 -8.20 -11.86
C LEU A 126 5.11 -8.81 -10.85
N ARG A 127 6.13 -8.04 -10.48
CA ARG A 127 7.02 -8.41 -9.38
C ARG A 127 6.24 -8.47 -8.07
N GLU A 128 6.36 -9.57 -7.35
CA GLU A 128 5.84 -9.69 -6.00
C GLU A 128 6.85 -9.13 -4.98
N PRO A 129 6.39 -8.53 -3.87
CA PRO A 129 7.25 -8.20 -2.75
C PRO A 129 7.89 -9.46 -2.13
N ASP A 130 9.12 -9.32 -1.65
CA ASP A 130 9.77 -10.34 -0.83
C ASP A 130 9.11 -10.46 0.54
N LEU A 131 8.55 -9.34 1.04
CA LEU A 131 7.77 -9.27 2.27
C LEU A 131 6.65 -8.25 2.14
N THR A 132 5.45 -8.65 2.54
CA THR A 132 4.31 -7.76 2.74
C THR A 132 4.00 -7.63 4.22
N LEU A 133 3.94 -6.41 4.73
CA LEU A 133 3.58 -6.10 6.11
C LEU A 133 2.18 -5.49 6.14
N LEU A 134 1.20 -6.24 6.61
CA LEU A 134 -0.15 -5.73 6.81
C LEU A 134 -0.24 -5.06 8.19
N LEU A 135 -0.41 -3.75 8.20
CA LEU A 135 -0.70 -2.96 9.40
C LEU A 135 -2.20 -3.06 9.70
N ASP A 136 -2.57 -4.03 10.54
CA ASP A 136 -3.97 -4.33 10.87
C ASP A 136 -4.38 -3.64 12.17
N LEU A 137 -5.58 -3.02 12.15
CA LEU A 137 -6.16 -2.37 13.32
C LEU A 137 -7.69 -2.21 13.13
N PRO A 138 -8.45 -1.97 14.23
CA PRO A 138 -9.87 -1.65 14.11
C PRO A 138 -10.10 -0.38 13.28
N VAL A 139 -11.13 -0.40 12.42
CA VAL A 139 -11.49 0.74 11.56
C VAL A 139 -11.77 2.00 12.38
N SER A 140 -12.40 1.87 13.55
CA SER A 140 -12.66 3.00 14.44
C SER A 140 -11.38 3.70 14.93
N VAL A 141 -10.30 2.96 15.16
CA VAL A 141 -8.99 3.53 15.52
C VAL A 141 -8.37 4.24 14.33
N ALA A 142 -8.44 3.64 13.15
CA ALA A 142 -7.95 4.23 11.90
C ALA A 142 -8.71 5.52 11.57
N ALA A 143 -10.05 5.52 11.68
CA ALA A 143 -10.90 6.69 11.48
C ALA A 143 -10.53 7.83 12.44
N ALA A 144 -10.36 7.54 13.74
CA ALA A 144 -9.93 8.54 14.71
C ALA A 144 -8.58 9.16 14.35
N ARG A 145 -7.63 8.37 13.84
CA ARG A 145 -6.31 8.87 13.38
C ARG A 145 -6.43 9.76 12.16
N ARG A 146 -7.26 9.38 11.15
CA ARG A 146 -7.52 10.22 9.96
C ARG A 146 -8.11 11.56 10.36
N HIS A 147 -9.13 11.53 11.23
CA HIS A 147 -9.80 12.74 11.73
C HIS A 147 -8.85 13.67 12.48
N ALA A 148 -8.05 13.13 13.40
CA ALA A 148 -7.05 13.89 14.14
C ALA A 148 -5.97 14.51 13.22
N ALA A 149 -5.66 13.88 12.09
CA ALA A 149 -4.73 14.41 11.09
C ALA A 149 -5.35 15.44 10.15
N GLY A 150 -6.65 15.75 10.27
CA GLY A 150 -7.36 16.71 9.41
C GLY A 150 -7.37 16.30 7.93
N ARG A 151 -7.36 14.99 7.63
CA ARG A 151 -7.39 14.51 6.25
C ARG A 151 -8.72 14.84 5.58
N ILE A 152 -8.64 15.24 4.31
CA ILE A 152 -9.83 15.39 3.44
C ILE A 152 -10.31 13.98 3.10
N ASP A 153 -11.64 13.77 3.12
CA ASP A 153 -12.24 12.50 2.74
C ASP A 153 -11.95 12.18 1.25
N GLU A 154 -11.44 10.99 1.04
CA GLU A 154 -11.17 10.43 -0.28
C GLU A 154 -12.26 9.38 -0.65
N ARG A 155 -12.22 8.89 -1.89
CA ARG A 155 -13.21 7.96 -2.47
C ARG A 155 -13.58 6.77 -1.56
N TYR A 156 -12.64 6.25 -0.80
CA TYR A 156 -12.80 5.01 -0.04
C TYR A 156 -12.87 5.21 1.49
N ASP A 157 -12.94 6.44 1.98
CA ASP A 157 -12.83 6.74 3.42
C ASP A 157 -14.07 6.39 4.27
N ALA A 158 -15.19 6.03 3.66
CA ALA A 158 -16.38 5.61 4.39
C ALA A 158 -16.08 4.36 5.25
N ASP A 159 -16.44 4.39 6.54
CA ASP A 159 -16.12 3.31 7.49
C ASP A 159 -16.63 1.94 7.03
N ALA A 160 -17.83 1.87 6.43
CA ALA A 160 -18.35 0.62 5.88
C ALA A 160 -17.51 0.07 4.71
N VAL A 161 -16.84 0.92 3.94
CA VAL A 161 -15.88 0.51 2.91
C VAL A 161 -14.62 -0.01 3.57
N GLN A 162 -14.09 0.73 4.54
CA GLN A 162 -12.87 0.36 5.26
C GLN A 162 -13.01 -0.96 6.02
N GLU A 163 -14.19 -1.28 6.58
CA GLU A 163 -14.47 -2.59 7.21
C GLU A 163 -14.36 -3.74 6.19
N ARG A 164 -14.95 -3.58 5.00
CA ARG A 164 -14.83 -4.60 3.95
C ARG A 164 -13.40 -4.75 3.45
N VAL A 165 -12.69 -3.63 3.28
CA VAL A 165 -11.28 -3.59 2.87
C VAL A 165 -10.40 -4.29 3.90
N ALA A 166 -10.57 -3.99 5.20
CA ALA A 166 -9.84 -4.65 6.28
C ALA A 166 -10.05 -6.17 6.29
N ALA A 167 -11.30 -6.61 6.12
CA ALA A 167 -11.63 -8.04 6.05
C ALA A 167 -10.93 -8.71 4.83
N ARG A 168 -10.92 -8.05 3.67
CA ARG A 168 -10.24 -8.55 2.47
C ARG A 168 -8.72 -8.63 2.65
N TYR A 169 -8.09 -7.62 3.24
CA TYR A 169 -6.66 -7.66 3.54
C TYR A 169 -6.30 -8.88 4.38
N ARG A 170 -7.05 -9.14 5.46
CA ARG A 170 -6.83 -10.32 6.31
C ARG A 170 -6.97 -11.63 5.51
N ALA A 171 -7.98 -11.72 4.64
CA ALA A 171 -8.18 -12.89 3.78
C ALA A 171 -7.04 -13.06 2.75
N LEU A 172 -6.56 -11.98 2.14
CA LEU A 172 -5.49 -11.99 1.15
C LEU A 172 -4.13 -12.41 1.72
N VAL A 173 -3.86 -12.06 2.98
CA VAL A 173 -2.60 -12.44 3.64
C VAL A 173 -2.66 -13.79 4.33
N ALA A 174 -3.86 -14.34 4.54
CA ALA A 174 -4.04 -15.64 5.18
C ALA A 174 -3.33 -16.75 4.40
N GLY A 175 -2.40 -17.43 5.05
CA GLY A 175 -1.61 -18.51 4.43
C GLY A 175 -0.52 -18.06 3.44
N ASN A 176 -0.32 -16.75 3.26
CA ASN A 176 0.78 -16.24 2.44
C ASN A 176 2.08 -16.23 3.26
N PRO A 177 3.09 -17.06 2.91
CA PRO A 177 4.34 -17.14 3.67
C PRO A 177 5.20 -15.87 3.58
N ARG A 178 4.91 -14.98 2.63
CA ARG A 178 5.58 -13.69 2.45
C ARG A 178 4.81 -12.54 3.08
N ALA A 179 3.78 -12.82 3.88
CA ALA A 179 3.00 -11.79 4.55
C ALA A 179 3.07 -11.94 6.07
N VAL A 180 3.19 -10.80 6.75
CA VAL A 180 3.15 -10.71 8.22
C VAL A 180 2.11 -9.68 8.62
N ILE A 181 1.22 -10.07 9.55
CA ILE A 181 0.26 -9.14 10.14
C ILE A 181 0.90 -8.48 11.36
N ILE A 182 0.87 -7.16 11.38
CA ILE A 182 1.36 -6.33 12.50
C ILE A 182 0.15 -5.66 13.15
N ASP A 183 -0.01 -5.83 14.46
CA ASP A 183 -1.02 -5.09 15.24
C ASP A 183 -0.67 -3.60 15.28
N ALA A 184 -1.32 -2.85 14.40
CA ALA A 184 -1.11 -1.41 14.28
C ALA A 184 -1.95 -0.58 15.29
N SER A 185 -2.73 -1.22 16.17
CA SER A 185 -3.44 -0.55 17.28
C SER A 185 -2.52 -0.23 18.46
N ALA A 186 -1.39 -0.91 18.55
CA ALA A 186 -0.35 -0.71 19.57
C ALA A 186 0.30 0.69 19.49
N SER A 187 1.20 1.00 20.43
CA SER A 187 1.95 2.25 20.40
C SER A 187 2.82 2.36 19.13
N LEU A 188 3.07 3.58 18.69
CA LEU A 188 3.88 3.83 17.49
C LEU A 188 5.24 3.12 17.54
N ASP A 189 5.89 3.11 18.73
CA ASP A 189 7.19 2.48 18.89
C ASP A 189 7.10 0.94 18.92
N ASP A 190 6.02 0.38 19.46
CA ASP A 190 5.78 -1.07 19.42
C ASP A 190 5.55 -1.55 17.98
N VAL A 191 4.72 -0.83 17.22
CA VAL A 191 4.49 -1.12 15.79
C VAL A 191 5.82 -1.05 15.04
N THR A 192 6.62 -0.01 15.26
CA THR A 192 7.93 0.15 14.60
C THR A 192 8.87 -1.02 14.94
N ARG A 193 8.91 -1.44 16.21
CA ARG A 193 9.72 -2.62 16.60
C ARG A 193 9.24 -3.91 15.93
N ALA A 194 7.94 -4.12 15.86
CA ALA A 194 7.37 -5.29 15.21
C ALA A 194 7.66 -5.33 13.69
N VAL A 195 7.53 -4.18 13.01
CA VAL A 195 7.88 -4.00 11.59
C VAL A 195 9.37 -4.31 11.37
N ALA A 196 10.26 -3.70 12.16
CA ALA A 196 11.69 -3.93 12.07
C ALA A 196 12.06 -5.40 12.32
N ALA A 197 11.50 -6.02 13.36
CA ALA A 197 11.75 -7.41 13.68
C ALA A 197 11.27 -8.39 12.59
N ALA A 198 10.20 -8.06 11.87
CA ALA A 198 9.74 -8.87 10.74
C ALA A 198 10.73 -8.81 9.56
N VAL A 199 11.26 -7.63 9.26
CA VAL A 199 12.24 -7.42 8.18
C VAL A 199 13.60 -8.00 8.53
N ASP A 200 14.04 -7.87 9.79
CA ASP A 200 15.34 -8.38 10.27
C ASP A 200 15.51 -9.91 10.09
N LYS A 201 14.41 -10.65 9.97
CA LYS A 201 14.44 -12.09 9.68
C LYS A 201 14.90 -12.43 8.25
N LEU A 202 14.90 -11.43 7.35
CA LEU A 202 15.30 -11.58 5.96
C LEU A 202 16.70 -11.02 5.70
N LEU A 203 17.30 -10.34 6.66
CA LEU A 203 18.63 -9.73 6.57
C LEU A 203 19.72 -10.69 7.03
#